data_9c312fed0558a4e629008d16626a83cb
#
_entry.id   9c312fed0558a4e629008d16626a83cb
#
_cell.length_a   1.000
_cell.length_b   1.000
_cell.length_c   1.000
_cell.angle_alpha   90.00
_cell.angle_beta   90.00
_cell.angle_gamma   90.00
#
_symmetry.space_group_name_H-M   'P 1'
#
loop_
_entity.id
_entity.type
_entity.pdbx_description
1 polymer ?
#
loop_
_entity_poly.entity_id
_entity_poly.type
_entity_poly.pdbx_seq_one_letter_code
_entity_poly.pdbx_strand_id
1 'polypeptide(L)'
;MSKYKIKKLKENVLKFLDKCEFYDCNYRLSTNSEISPYATCFAVFTRNLIKDQTLKNDSNKFEKNIINSIKKEHLKMNLRGKPFRQLLCFSLSALSILDESKPALLNDYVKEQLSLYHPDNPLNELGSLEGIPGSGNQAMFYAVFLIHARKYLDINTSLEIDNWISNHILYTNSFGLWGKTNNLKHLHFQNGYHQYEI
;
A
#
# COMPACT_ATOMS: atom_id res chain seq x y z
N MET A 1 -20.18 -1.46 -21.93
CA MET A 1 -18.97 -1.58 -22.82
C MET A 1 -19.01 -2.97 -23.47
N SER A 2 -18.77 -3.10 -24.78
CA SER A 2 -18.86 -4.42 -25.44
C SER A 2 -17.71 -5.35 -24.99
N LYS A 3 -17.95 -6.68 -24.96
CA LYS A 3 -16.93 -7.71 -24.63
C LYS A 3 -15.67 -7.58 -25.49
N TYR A 4 -15.82 -7.18 -26.74
CA TYR A 4 -14.70 -6.94 -27.66
C TYR A 4 -13.79 -5.79 -27.20
N LYS A 5 -14.37 -4.66 -26.76
CA LYS A 5 -13.60 -3.51 -26.26
C LYS A 5 -12.81 -3.86 -25.00
N ILE A 6 -13.40 -4.67 -24.09
CA ILE A 6 -12.72 -5.15 -22.88
C ILE A 6 -11.54 -6.04 -23.24
N LYS A 7 -11.71 -6.99 -24.18
CA LYS A 7 -10.62 -7.88 -24.61
C LYS A 7 -9.45 -7.09 -25.17
N LYS A 8 -9.71 -6.15 -26.09
CA LYS A 8 -8.68 -5.29 -26.71
C LYS A 8 -7.97 -4.42 -25.65
N LEU A 9 -8.71 -3.91 -24.65
CA LEU A 9 -8.12 -3.15 -23.55
C LEU A 9 -7.13 -4.01 -22.76
N LYS A 10 -7.52 -5.22 -22.37
CA LYS A 10 -6.64 -6.17 -21.65
C LYS A 10 -5.37 -6.48 -22.44
N GLU A 11 -5.49 -6.77 -23.72
CA GLU A 11 -4.35 -7.03 -24.60
C GLU A 11 -3.38 -5.84 -24.66
N ASN A 12 -3.90 -4.61 -24.73
CA ASN A 12 -3.08 -3.41 -24.74
C ASN A 12 -2.37 -3.18 -23.39
N VAL A 13 -3.05 -3.46 -22.27
CA VAL A 13 -2.46 -3.37 -20.93
C VAL A 13 -1.34 -4.38 -20.78
N LEU A 14 -1.52 -5.64 -21.20
CA LEU A 14 -0.48 -6.64 -21.17
C LEU A 14 0.73 -6.25 -22.03
N LYS A 15 0.51 -5.79 -23.24
CA LYS A 15 1.59 -5.28 -24.12
C LYS A 15 2.37 -4.12 -23.48
N PHE A 16 1.70 -3.26 -22.72
CA PHE A 16 2.38 -2.19 -21.99
C PHE A 16 3.21 -2.74 -20.84
N LEU A 17 2.66 -3.66 -20.02
CA LEU A 17 3.39 -4.30 -18.95
C LEU A 17 4.63 -5.04 -19.47
N ASP A 18 4.50 -5.81 -20.57
CA ASP A 18 5.61 -6.53 -21.18
C ASP A 18 6.74 -5.59 -21.64
N LYS A 19 6.40 -4.38 -22.12
CA LYS A 19 7.40 -3.35 -22.43
C LYS A 19 8.05 -2.73 -21.21
N CYS A 20 7.36 -2.71 -20.08
CA CYS A 20 7.87 -2.20 -18.81
C CYS A 20 8.63 -3.26 -18.01
N GLU A 21 8.50 -4.53 -18.36
CA GLU A 21 9.31 -5.59 -17.78
C GLU A 21 10.76 -5.45 -18.27
N PHE A 22 11.68 -5.44 -17.33
CA PHE A 22 13.11 -5.35 -17.63
C PHE A 22 13.73 -6.74 -17.75
N TYR A 23 13.57 -7.55 -16.70
CA TYR A 23 13.91 -8.98 -16.70
C TYR A 23 13.25 -9.67 -15.49
N ASP A 24 12.89 -10.93 -15.67
CA ASP A 24 12.48 -11.85 -14.60
C ASP A 24 11.50 -11.25 -13.60
N CYS A 25 10.41 -10.65 -14.09
CA CYS A 25 9.36 -9.98 -13.32
C CYS A 25 9.84 -8.74 -12.52
N ASN A 26 10.94 -8.10 -12.91
CA ASN A 26 11.31 -6.76 -12.45
C ASN A 26 10.76 -5.71 -13.42
N TYR A 27 10.07 -4.73 -12.89
CA TYR A 27 9.34 -3.73 -13.69
C TYR A 27 9.88 -2.32 -13.51
N ARG A 28 9.61 -1.51 -14.54
CA ARG A 28 9.82 -0.06 -14.59
C ARG A 28 8.47 0.64 -14.62
N LEU A 29 8.39 1.86 -14.10
CA LEU A 29 7.15 2.65 -14.13
C LEU A 29 6.79 3.11 -15.57
N SER A 30 7.78 3.21 -16.43
CA SER A 30 7.63 3.46 -17.86
C SER A 30 8.74 2.76 -18.64
N THR A 31 8.62 2.69 -19.97
CA THR A 31 9.59 2.02 -20.83
C THR A 31 11.00 2.58 -20.75
N ASN A 32 11.15 3.83 -20.29
CA ASN A 32 12.44 4.56 -20.23
C ASN A 32 12.90 4.87 -18.80
N SER A 33 12.20 4.40 -17.76
CA SER A 33 12.60 4.63 -16.37
C SER A 33 13.48 3.49 -15.84
N GLU A 34 14.12 3.74 -14.69
CA GLU A 34 14.82 2.72 -13.93
C GLU A 34 13.86 1.69 -13.34
N ILE A 35 14.40 0.53 -12.95
CA ILE A 35 13.65 -0.51 -12.22
C ILE A 35 13.11 0.11 -10.92
N SER A 36 11.84 -0.14 -10.64
CA SER A 36 11.18 0.37 -9.46
C SER A 36 10.47 -0.76 -8.69
N PRO A 37 10.71 -0.89 -7.38
CA PRO A 37 9.98 -1.86 -6.56
C PRO A 37 8.47 -1.60 -6.54
N TYR A 38 8.05 -0.34 -6.65
CA TYR A 38 6.64 0.01 -6.81
C TYR A 38 6.06 -0.52 -8.12
N ALA A 39 6.80 -0.41 -9.21
CA ALA A 39 6.35 -0.90 -10.52
C ALA A 39 6.14 -2.42 -10.52
N THR A 40 6.95 -3.17 -9.80
CA THR A 40 6.78 -4.61 -9.62
C THR A 40 5.48 -4.92 -8.86
N CYS A 41 5.17 -4.21 -7.78
CA CYS A 41 3.89 -4.34 -7.08
C CYS A 41 2.70 -3.97 -7.99
N PHE A 42 2.79 -2.87 -8.74
CA PHE A 42 1.74 -2.44 -9.67
C PHE A 42 1.53 -3.43 -10.81
N ALA A 43 2.58 -4.11 -11.27
CA ALA A 43 2.44 -5.19 -12.25
C ALA A 43 1.62 -6.35 -11.68
N VAL A 44 1.86 -6.75 -10.42
CA VAL A 44 1.02 -7.77 -9.73
C VAL A 44 -0.43 -7.33 -9.66
N PHE A 45 -0.70 -6.10 -9.19
CA PHE A 45 -2.07 -5.58 -9.09
C PHE A 45 -2.77 -5.56 -10.44
N THR A 46 -2.08 -5.07 -11.47
CA THR A 46 -2.64 -4.95 -12.81
C THR A 46 -2.91 -6.31 -13.44
N ARG A 47 -1.97 -7.25 -13.36
CA ARG A 47 -2.14 -8.62 -13.88
C ARG A 47 -3.29 -9.35 -13.16
N ASN A 48 -3.41 -9.17 -11.83
CA ASN A 48 -4.54 -9.72 -11.07
C ASN A 48 -5.88 -9.12 -11.52
N LEU A 49 -5.97 -7.79 -11.66
CA LEU A 49 -7.18 -7.09 -12.07
C LEU A 49 -7.70 -7.56 -13.44
N ILE A 50 -6.80 -7.78 -14.39
CA ILE A 50 -7.16 -8.29 -15.72
C ILE A 50 -7.27 -9.82 -15.80
N LYS A 51 -7.04 -10.52 -14.68
CA LYS A 51 -7.07 -11.98 -14.54
C LYS A 51 -6.07 -12.68 -15.48
N ASP A 52 -4.84 -12.17 -15.52
CA ASP A 52 -3.75 -12.75 -16.29
C ASP A 52 -3.24 -14.04 -15.65
N GLN A 53 -3.29 -15.14 -16.40
CA GLN A 53 -2.88 -16.46 -15.91
C GLN A 53 -1.37 -16.57 -15.66
N THR A 54 -0.55 -15.76 -16.33
CA THR A 54 0.91 -15.79 -16.17
C THR A 54 1.32 -15.35 -14.75
N LEU A 55 0.51 -14.53 -14.08
CA LEU A 55 0.76 -14.12 -12.70
C LEU A 55 0.94 -15.31 -11.76
N LYS A 56 0.13 -16.36 -11.93
CA LYS A 56 0.21 -17.58 -11.12
C LYS A 56 1.49 -18.35 -11.42
N ASN A 57 1.89 -18.44 -12.69
CA ASN A 57 3.08 -19.18 -13.13
C ASN A 57 4.37 -18.50 -12.62
N ASP A 58 4.40 -17.16 -12.58
CA ASP A 58 5.56 -16.37 -12.19
C ASP A 58 5.51 -15.90 -10.71
N SER A 59 4.57 -16.42 -9.92
CA SER A 59 4.35 -16.02 -8.52
C SER A 59 5.63 -16.01 -7.68
N ASN A 60 6.48 -17.02 -7.80
CA ASN A 60 7.73 -17.13 -7.04
C ASN A 60 8.78 -16.09 -7.47
N LYS A 61 8.79 -15.70 -8.74
CA LYS A 61 9.70 -14.63 -9.23
C LYS A 61 9.27 -13.28 -8.67
N PHE A 62 7.97 -12.97 -8.76
CA PHE A 62 7.43 -11.75 -8.15
C PHE A 62 7.72 -11.69 -6.65
N GLU A 63 7.44 -12.77 -5.90
CA GLU A 63 7.75 -12.85 -4.48
C GLU A 63 9.22 -12.52 -4.19
N LYS A 64 10.14 -13.23 -4.84
CA LYS A 64 11.58 -13.02 -4.66
C LYS A 64 11.98 -11.55 -4.91
N ASN A 65 11.46 -10.94 -5.97
CA ASN A 65 11.78 -9.56 -6.33
C ASN A 65 11.23 -8.56 -5.31
N ILE A 66 9.99 -8.76 -4.85
CA ILE A 66 9.37 -7.92 -3.83
C ILE A 66 10.15 -8.01 -2.51
N ILE A 67 10.43 -9.21 -2.02
CA ILE A 67 11.18 -9.42 -0.77
C ILE A 67 12.59 -8.81 -0.85
N ASN A 68 13.30 -9.04 -1.95
CA ASN A 68 14.63 -8.47 -2.14
C ASN A 68 14.60 -6.94 -2.21
N SER A 69 13.56 -6.37 -2.80
CA SER A 69 13.38 -4.91 -2.85
C SER A 69 13.17 -4.34 -1.45
N ILE A 70 12.32 -4.94 -0.63
CA ILE A 70 12.13 -4.51 0.77
C ILE A 70 13.46 -4.58 1.54
N LYS A 71 14.18 -5.69 1.46
CA LYS A 71 15.49 -5.85 2.12
C LYS A 71 16.48 -4.75 1.71
N LYS A 72 16.55 -4.45 0.42
CA LYS A 72 17.46 -3.44 -0.12
C LYS A 72 17.07 -2.02 0.31
N GLU A 73 15.79 -1.69 0.25
CA GLU A 73 15.30 -0.35 0.54
C GLU A 73 15.24 -0.08 2.05
N HIS A 74 15.03 -1.10 2.88
CA HIS A 74 15.12 -1.01 4.33
C HIS A 74 16.48 -0.47 4.81
N LEU A 75 17.57 -0.84 4.14
CA LEU A 75 18.92 -0.37 4.48
C LEU A 75 19.21 1.07 4.03
N LYS A 76 18.40 1.63 3.15
CA LYS A 76 18.68 2.93 2.49
C LYS A 76 17.70 4.03 2.87
N MET A 77 16.44 3.66 3.11
CA MET A 77 15.38 4.62 3.32
C MET A 77 15.24 5.01 4.80
N ASN A 78 14.72 6.21 5.04
CA ASN A 78 14.22 6.57 6.35
C ASN A 78 12.98 5.71 6.66
N LEU A 79 13.08 4.84 7.66
CA LEU A 79 12.03 3.89 8.05
C LEU A 79 10.77 4.57 8.57
N ARG A 80 10.88 5.77 9.14
CA ARG A 80 9.72 6.62 9.51
C ARG A 80 9.15 7.39 8.32
N GLY A 81 9.83 7.38 7.18
CA GLY A 81 9.45 8.10 5.98
C GLY A 81 8.32 7.43 5.21
N LYS A 82 7.48 8.27 4.59
CA LYS A 82 6.41 7.81 3.70
C LYS A 82 6.87 6.80 2.63
N PRO A 83 8.03 6.98 1.95
CA PRO A 83 8.43 6.09 0.86
C PRO A 83 8.57 4.63 1.30
N PHE A 84 9.25 4.36 2.42
CA PHE A 84 9.43 2.98 2.89
C PHE A 84 8.10 2.36 3.34
N ARG A 85 7.30 3.08 4.12
CA ARG A 85 5.98 2.62 4.58
C ARG A 85 5.04 2.31 3.41
N GLN A 86 5.02 3.17 2.41
CA GLN A 86 4.24 2.95 1.19
C GLN A 86 4.70 1.71 0.43
N LEU A 87 6.01 1.53 0.27
CA LEU A 87 6.55 0.33 -0.37
C LEU A 87 6.18 -0.94 0.39
N LEU A 88 6.31 -0.92 1.72
CA LEU A 88 5.95 -2.06 2.57
C LEU A 88 4.46 -2.41 2.41
N CYS A 89 3.56 -1.43 2.47
CA CYS A 89 2.12 -1.66 2.26
C CYS A 89 1.82 -2.26 0.88
N PHE A 90 2.40 -1.73 -0.19
CA PHE A 90 2.19 -2.28 -1.52
C PHE A 90 2.78 -3.68 -1.65
N SER A 91 3.91 -3.96 -0.99
CA SER A 91 4.51 -5.29 -0.98
C SER A 91 3.62 -6.31 -0.25
N LEU A 92 3.08 -5.95 0.91
CA LEU A 92 2.12 -6.81 1.64
C LEU A 92 0.90 -7.13 0.78
N SER A 93 0.32 -6.12 0.13
CA SER A 93 -0.84 -6.29 -0.75
C SER A 93 -0.51 -7.14 -1.99
N ALA A 94 0.65 -6.91 -2.62
CA ALA A 94 1.07 -7.69 -3.77
C ALA A 94 1.32 -9.16 -3.41
N LEU A 95 2.01 -9.41 -2.29
CA LEU A 95 2.25 -10.78 -1.79
C LEU A 95 0.94 -11.49 -1.45
N SER A 96 -0.04 -10.80 -0.85
CA SER A 96 -1.37 -11.37 -0.55
C SER A 96 -2.13 -11.79 -1.82
N ILE A 97 -1.94 -11.09 -2.93
CA ILE A 97 -2.51 -11.46 -4.23
C ILE A 97 -1.84 -12.71 -4.80
N LEU A 98 -0.54 -12.86 -4.58
CA LEU A 98 0.21 -14.03 -5.05
C LEU A 98 -0.14 -15.29 -4.25
N ASP A 99 -0.26 -15.17 -2.93
CA ASP A 99 -0.66 -16.22 -2.01
C ASP A 99 -0.93 -15.61 -0.63
N GLU A 100 -2.00 -16.05 0.07
CA GLU A 100 -2.39 -15.51 1.38
C GLU A 100 -1.34 -15.73 2.48
N SER A 101 -0.45 -16.69 2.35
CA SER A 101 0.60 -16.97 3.33
C SER A 101 1.85 -16.08 3.17
N LYS A 102 2.09 -15.57 1.97
CA LYS A 102 3.31 -14.82 1.62
C LYS A 102 3.53 -13.50 2.37
N PRO A 103 2.50 -12.72 2.74
CA PRO A 103 2.71 -11.52 3.55
C PRO A 103 3.47 -11.76 4.85
N ALA A 104 3.35 -12.97 5.46
CA ALA A 104 4.07 -13.35 6.67
C ALA A 104 5.61 -13.27 6.53
N LEU A 105 6.14 -13.32 5.30
CA LEU A 105 7.56 -13.14 5.00
C LEU A 105 8.09 -11.74 5.33
N LEU A 106 7.18 -10.77 5.56
CA LEU A 106 7.52 -9.38 5.93
C LEU A 106 7.20 -9.05 7.39
N ASN A 107 6.91 -10.04 8.23
CA ASN A 107 6.51 -9.87 9.63
C ASN A 107 7.48 -8.99 10.43
N ASP A 108 8.78 -9.18 10.29
CA ASP A 108 9.78 -8.43 11.06
C ASP A 108 9.77 -6.94 10.69
N TYR A 109 9.56 -6.61 9.41
CA TYR A 109 9.43 -5.22 8.97
C TYR A 109 8.15 -4.56 9.47
N VAL A 110 7.05 -5.30 9.57
CA VAL A 110 5.80 -4.79 10.15
C VAL A 110 5.96 -4.57 11.65
N LYS A 111 6.55 -5.50 12.40
CA LYS A 111 6.86 -5.32 13.83
C LYS A 111 7.71 -4.08 14.07
N GLU A 112 8.76 -3.89 13.27
CA GLU A 112 9.61 -2.71 13.34
C GLU A 112 8.80 -1.43 13.08
N GLN A 113 7.95 -1.42 12.05
CA GLN A 113 7.12 -0.25 11.79
C GLN A 113 6.16 0.06 12.94
N LEU A 114 5.49 -0.92 13.50
CA LEU A 114 4.60 -0.73 14.64
C LEU A 114 5.35 -0.18 15.86
N SER A 115 6.58 -0.62 16.12
CA SER A 115 7.40 -0.12 17.22
C SER A 115 7.85 1.34 17.07
N LEU A 116 7.75 1.91 15.87
CA LEU A 116 8.11 3.31 15.60
C LEU A 116 6.97 4.29 15.93
N TYR A 117 5.76 3.81 16.15
CA TYR A 117 4.63 4.64 16.54
C TYR A 117 4.49 4.71 18.07
N HIS A 118 4.03 5.85 18.58
CA HIS A 118 3.74 5.99 19.99
C HIS A 118 2.47 5.19 20.32
N PRO A 119 2.50 4.30 21.33
CA PRO A 119 1.38 3.40 21.60
C PRO A 119 0.08 4.11 21.98
N ASP A 120 0.18 5.30 22.61
CA ASP A 120 -1.00 5.97 23.17
C ASP A 120 -1.76 6.84 22.17
N ASN A 121 -1.13 7.31 21.08
CA ASN A 121 -1.81 8.14 20.09
C ASN A 121 -1.13 8.19 18.70
N PRO A 122 -1.13 7.10 17.95
CA PRO A 122 -0.51 7.06 16.62
C PRO A 122 -1.14 8.05 15.63
N LEU A 123 -2.41 8.41 15.81
CA LEU A 123 -3.10 9.35 14.93
C LEU A 123 -2.57 10.78 15.06
N ASN A 124 -2.22 11.21 16.28
CA ASN A 124 -1.63 12.54 16.50
C ASN A 124 -0.24 12.63 15.86
N GLU A 125 0.58 11.58 15.99
CA GLU A 125 1.88 11.53 15.32
C GLU A 125 1.78 11.61 13.80
N LEU A 126 0.68 11.09 13.25
CA LEU A 126 0.47 11.06 11.81
C LEU A 126 -0.06 12.38 11.24
N GLY A 127 -0.53 13.30 12.11
CA GLY A 127 -1.16 14.56 11.67
C GLY A 127 -2.43 14.36 10.84
N SER A 128 -3.02 13.15 10.89
CA SER A 128 -4.17 12.78 10.07
C SER A 128 -5.41 13.58 10.44
N LEU A 129 -5.59 13.90 11.72
CA LEU A 129 -6.72 14.65 12.25
C LEU A 129 -6.65 16.15 11.90
N GLU A 130 -5.46 16.68 11.66
CA GLU A 130 -5.24 18.07 11.30
C GLU A 130 -5.38 18.36 9.80
N GLY A 131 -5.48 17.33 8.98
CA GLY A 131 -5.57 17.44 7.53
C GLY A 131 -4.27 17.88 6.88
N ILE A 132 -3.13 17.51 7.45
CA ILE A 132 -1.81 17.77 6.86
C ILE A 132 -1.69 16.97 5.56
N PRO A 133 -1.25 17.58 4.45
CA PRO A 133 -1.11 16.88 3.17
C PRO A 133 -0.25 15.61 3.30
N GLY A 134 -0.78 14.48 2.82
CA GLY A 134 -0.12 13.18 2.89
C GLY A 134 -0.29 12.41 4.20
N SER A 135 -0.90 12.99 5.25
CA SER A 135 -1.15 12.30 6.51
C SER A 135 -2.16 11.16 6.37
N GLY A 136 -3.14 11.29 5.46
CA GLY A 136 -4.07 10.21 5.14
C GLY A 136 -3.38 8.93 4.68
N ASN A 137 -2.31 9.03 3.88
CA ASN A 137 -1.49 7.88 3.51
C ASN A 137 -0.85 7.22 4.74
N GLN A 138 -0.34 8.01 5.68
CA GLN A 138 0.30 7.47 6.89
C GLN A 138 -0.71 6.74 7.77
N ALA A 139 -1.92 7.29 7.92
CA ALA A 139 -3.02 6.65 8.62
C ALA A 139 -3.39 5.29 7.98
N MET A 140 -3.52 5.26 6.66
CA MET A 140 -3.77 4.03 5.92
C MET A 140 -2.64 3.01 6.12
N PHE A 141 -1.38 3.42 6.05
CA PHE A 141 -0.26 2.48 6.26
C PHE A 141 -0.30 1.88 7.67
N TYR A 142 -0.55 2.70 8.68
CA TYR A 142 -0.67 2.22 10.05
C TYR A 142 -1.81 1.19 10.20
N ALA A 143 -2.99 1.47 9.65
CA ALA A 143 -4.10 0.53 9.66
C ALA A 143 -3.76 -0.80 8.96
N VAL A 144 -3.08 -0.76 7.81
CA VAL A 144 -2.59 -1.97 7.12
C VAL A 144 -1.65 -2.77 8.01
N PHE A 145 -0.73 -2.11 8.75
CA PHE A 145 0.19 -2.80 9.65
C PHE A 145 -0.54 -3.44 10.85
N LEU A 146 -1.56 -2.78 11.42
CA LEU A 146 -2.38 -3.34 12.49
C LEU A 146 -3.18 -4.58 12.02
N ILE A 147 -3.80 -4.49 10.85
CA ILE A 147 -4.53 -5.61 10.25
C ILE A 147 -3.59 -6.78 9.97
N HIS A 148 -2.39 -6.50 9.43
CA HIS A 148 -1.36 -7.51 9.20
C HIS A 148 -0.91 -8.16 10.52
N ALA A 149 -0.66 -7.37 11.56
CA ALA A 149 -0.23 -7.87 12.86
C ALA A 149 -1.27 -8.82 13.47
N ARG A 150 -2.55 -8.47 13.39
CA ARG A 150 -3.65 -9.34 13.83
C ARG A 150 -3.70 -10.66 13.06
N LYS A 151 -3.47 -10.63 11.73
CA LYS A 151 -3.59 -11.82 10.88
C LYS A 151 -2.38 -12.74 10.94
N TYR A 152 -1.16 -12.19 11.07
CA TYR A 152 0.09 -12.93 10.84
C TYR A 152 1.07 -12.91 12.03
N LEU A 153 0.85 -12.08 13.03
CA LEU A 153 1.76 -11.95 14.20
C LEU A 153 1.13 -12.44 15.50
N ASP A 154 -0.12 -12.89 15.45
CA ASP A 154 -0.90 -13.28 16.65
C ASP A 154 -0.97 -12.15 17.69
N ILE A 155 -0.94 -10.90 17.22
CA ILE A 155 -1.09 -9.71 18.07
C ILE A 155 -2.55 -9.28 18.02
N ASN A 156 -3.21 -9.26 19.18
CA ASN A 156 -4.57 -8.74 19.25
C ASN A 156 -4.58 -7.21 19.13
N THR A 157 -4.80 -6.73 17.93
CA THR A 157 -4.92 -5.29 17.62
C THR A 157 -6.37 -4.85 17.43
N SER A 158 -7.35 -5.66 17.85
CA SER A 158 -8.76 -5.34 17.61
C SER A 158 -9.18 -4.08 18.34
N LEU A 159 -8.75 -3.91 19.60
CA LEU A 159 -9.08 -2.72 20.38
C LEU A 159 -8.45 -1.46 19.79
N GLU A 160 -7.21 -1.53 19.35
CA GLU A 160 -6.51 -0.42 18.71
C GLU A 160 -7.18 -0.03 17.39
N ILE A 161 -7.61 -1.01 16.59
CA ILE A 161 -8.32 -0.77 15.34
C ILE A 161 -9.69 -0.13 15.62
N ASP A 162 -10.45 -0.67 16.57
CA ASP A 162 -11.79 -0.17 16.93
C ASP A 162 -11.70 1.26 17.50
N ASN A 163 -10.76 1.52 18.38
CA ASN A 163 -10.49 2.85 18.93
C ASN A 163 -10.06 3.82 17.83
N TRP A 164 -9.20 3.36 16.92
CA TRP A 164 -8.74 4.18 15.83
C TRP A 164 -9.88 4.56 14.89
N ILE A 165 -10.73 3.61 14.47
CA ILE A 165 -11.89 3.88 13.62
C ILE A 165 -12.86 4.83 14.32
N SER A 166 -13.19 4.58 15.58
CA SER A 166 -14.13 5.40 16.34
C SER A 166 -13.65 6.83 16.49
N ASN A 167 -12.40 7.04 16.88
CA ASN A 167 -11.80 8.36 16.99
C ASN A 167 -11.70 9.04 15.62
N HIS A 168 -11.33 8.29 14.60
CA HIS A 168 -11.14 8.81 13.26
C HIS A 168 -12.45 9.39 12.68
N ILE A 169 -13.57 8.69 12.87
CA ILE A 169 -14.89 9.17 12.44
C ILE A 169 -15.31 10.43 13.19
N LEU A 170 -15.03 10.53 14.50
CA LEU A 170 -15.37 11.67 15.31
C LEU A 170 -14.67 12.98 14.90
N TYR A 171 -13.52 12.89 14.24
CA TYR A 171 -12.75 14.04 13.80
C TYR A 171 -13.03 14.50 12.38
N THR A 172 -14.07 13.95 11.72
CA THR A 172 -14.52 14.46 10.43
C THR A 172 -15.10 15.87 10.58
N ASN A 173 -14.79 16.75 9.64
CA ASN A 173 -15.37 18.09 9.58
C ASN A 173 -16.80 18.04 9.01
N SER A 174 -17.47 19.20 8.92
CA SER A 174 -18.85 19.33 8.39
C SER A 174 -19.04 18.84 6.93
N PHE A 175 -17.95 18.59 6.21
CA PHE A 175 -17.98 18.02 4.85
C PHE A 175 -17.72 16.51 4.83
N GLY A 176 -17.61 15.87 6.00
CA GLY A 176 -17.24 14.45 6.10
C GLY A 176 -15.77 14.15 5.78
N LEU A 177 -14.90 15.15 5.77
CA LEU A 177 -13.47 15.03 5.49
C LEU A 177 -12.65 15.39 6.73
N TRP A 178 -11.36 15.04 6.71
CA TRP A 178 -10.43 15.37 7.81
C TRP A 178 -9.66 16.65 7.53
N GLY A 179 -9.51 17.47 8.56
CA GLY A 179 -8.80 18.74 8.52
C GLY A 179 -9.64 19.95 8.94
N LYS A 180 -8.96 21.06 9.20
CA LYS A 180 -9.61 22.31 9.63
C LYS A 180 -10.46 22.90 8.50
N THR A 181 -11.66 23.41 8.84
CA THR A 181 -12.64 23.91 7.86
C THR A 181 -12.18 25.12 7.05
N ASN A 182 -11.20 25.87 7.53
CA ASN A 182 -10.59 27.02 6.84
C ASN A 182 -9.45 26.65 5.87
N ASN A 183 -9.08 25.38 5.78
CA ASN A 183 -8.12 24.90 4.79
C ASN A 183 -8.74 24.79 3.40
N LEU A 184 -7.91 24.73 2.37
CA LEU A 184 -8.36 24.56 0.99
C LEU A 184 -9.06 23.21 0.80
N LYS A 185 -10.26 23.20 0.25
CA LYS A 185 -11.11 22.00 0.09
C LYS A 185 -10.42 20.84 -0.65
N HIS A 186 -9.57 21.14 -1.63
CA HIS A 186 -8.84 20.10 -2.37
C HIS A 186 -7.80 19.38 -1.49
N LEU A 187 -7.21 20.05 -0.49
CA LEU A 187 -6.31 19.42 0.47
C LEU A 187 -7.07 18.48 1.41
N HIS A 188 -8.28 18.86 1.83
CA HIS A 188 -9.14 17.97 2.61
C HIS A 188 -9.51 16.72 1.82
N PHE A 189 -9.87 16.88 0.55
CA PHE A 189 -10.17 15.73 -0.32
C PHE A 189 -8.95 14.84 -0.51
N GLN A 190 -7.79 15.42 -0.82
CA GLN A 190 -6.55 14.66 -0.98
C GLN A 190 -6.13 13.94 0.30
N ASN A 191 -6.33 14.56 1.46
CA ASN A 191 -6.04 13.94 2.75
C ASN A 191 -7.09 12.87 3.10
N GLY A 192 -8.38 13.12 2.85
CA GLY A 192 -9.49 12.21 3.16
C GLY A 192 -9.54 10.98 2.26
N TYR A 193 -9.11 11.10 1.01
CA TYR A 193 -9.17 10.00 0.03
C TYR A 193 -8.62 8.68 0.59
N HIS A 194 -7.40 8.68 1.11
CA HIS A 194 -6.80 7.48 1.68
C HIS A 194 -7.40 7.06 3.03
N GLN A 195 -8.08 7.95 3.71
CA GLN A 195 -8.71 7.67 4.99
C GLN A 195 -10.06 6.96 4.82
N TYR A 196 -10.68 7.10 3.65
CA TYR A 196 -11.88 6.33 3.27
C TYR A 196 -11.54 4.92 2.75
N GLU A 197 -10.27 4.60 2.50
CA GLU A 197 -9.83 3.27 2.06
C GLU A 197 -9.65 2.27 3.21
N ILE A 198 -9.77 2.73 4.44
CA ILE A 198 -9.61 1.95 5.67
C ILE A 198 -10.94 1.38 6.11
#